data_195a745a52dae2c1e93c414a779780c1
#
_entry.id   195a745a52dae2c1e93c414a779780c1
#
_cell.length_a   1.000
_cell.length_b   1.000
_cell.length_c   1.000
_cell.angle_alpha   90.00
_cell.angle_beta   90.00
_cell.angle_gamma   90.00
#
_symmetry.space_group_name_H-M   'P 1'
#
loop_
_entity.id
_entity.type
_entity.pdbx_description
1 polymer ?
#
loop_
_entity_poly.entity_id
_entity_poly.type
_entity_poly.pdbx_seq_one_letter_code
_entity_poly.pdbx_strand_id
1 'polypeptide(L)'
;EIFDTGVALLGYMGMLFYYDWRLALCSLIFPPFSYIIAEKMKRIVQRTGAAYKEQTGKLNAATLDRITNAITYRVFGCEKERGEDYEVHLKEYERAAVRANIWNAALPPVYKVIAMAGTVMILYFGSKNILGSGWTSWDVAAFTTFLACYTKLSDKSSKAAKLFNAVHKAQVSWKRIHPYMERAAQAAEEDEIAEQTEKFSAKTGESHTEHGVISADHLTFSYPGSAPIFEDLSFTAKPGQIIGITGPVACGKSTLGKSFLCEYPYEGHLTYGGRELSSYTENERSRIIGYLGHDPELLGDSVENNVLLGDDDNVWPWLRAVCFDEEVREMEEKEKTVVGNSGVRLSGGQAARLALARTLCHGKPVLVLDDPFSALDRNTEKQVFEHVKELSKAGSCS
;
A
#
# COMPACT_ATOMS: atom_id res chain seq x y z
N GLU A 1 -13.04 -13.09 -23.97
CA GLU A 1 -11.78 -13.70 -24.50
C GLU A 1 -11.58 -15.16 -24.09
N ILE A 2 -11.75 -15.55 -22.79
CA ILE A 2 -11.57 -16.94 -22.33
C ILE A 2 -12.61 -17.85 -22.99
N PHE A 3 -13.87 -17.47 -22.97
CA PHE A 3 -14.96 -18.21 -23.58
C PHE A 3 -14.81 -18.34 -25.12
N ASP A 4 -14.50 -17.22 -25.79
CA ASP A 4 -14.25 -17.19 -27.25
C ASP A 4 -13.06 -18.08 -27.65
N THR A 5 -11.96 -18.02 -26.86
CA THR A 5 -10.79 -18.85 -27.10
C THR A 5 -11.10 -20.34 -26.89
N GLY A 6 -11.88 -20.68 -25.87
CA GLY A 6 -12.28 -22.06 -25.56
C GLY A 6 -13.19 -22.65 -26.65
N VAL A 7 -14.22 -21.91 -27.06
CA VAL A 7 -15.15 -22.34 -28.14
C VAL A 7 -14.40 -22.50 -29.46
N ALA A 8 -13.49 -21.56 -29.80
CA ALA A 8 -12.69 -21.65 -31.01
C ALA A 8 -11.75 -22.86 -31.02
N LEU A 9 -11.10 -23.19 -29.87
CA LEU A 9 -10.26 -24.38 -29.74
C LEU A 9 -11.03 -25.69 -29.99
N LEU A 10 -12.24 -25.80 -29.38
CA LEU A 10 -13.10 -26.97 -29.61
C LEU A 10 -13.59 -27.04 -31.05
N GLY A 11 -13.95 -25.92 -31.67
CA GLY A 11 -14.36 -25.87 -33.08
C GLY A 11 -13.25 -26.30 -34.04
N TYR A 12 -12.02 -25.76 -33.89
CA TYR A 12 -10.90 -26.16 -34.74
C TYR A 12 -10.49 -27.64 -34.52
N MET A 13 -10.54 -28.10 -33.26
CA MET A 13 -10.28 -29.50 -32.96
C MET A 13 -11.31 -30.42 -33.64
N GLY A 14 -12.63 -30.09 -33.53
CA GLY A 14 -13.68 -30.85 -34.20
C GLY A 14 -13.49 -30.89 -35.71
N MET A 15 -13.13 -29.77 -36.35
CA MET A 15 -12.84 -29.71 -37.79
C MET A 15 -11.65 -30.59 -38.17
N LEU A 16 -10.56 -30.61 -37.41
CA LEU A 16 -9.43 -31.49 -37.68
C LEU A 16 -9.82 -32.95 -37.60
N PHE A 17 -10.60 -33.39 -36.63
CA PHE A 17 -11.10 -34.76 -36.51
C PHE A 17 -12.07 -35.15 -37.64
N TYR A 18 -12.85 -34.21 -38.15
CA TYR A 18 -13.78 -34.43 -39.26
C TYR A 18 -13.06 -34.75 -40.57
N TYR A 19 -11.94 -34.05 -40.87
CA TYR A 19 -11.19 -34.29 -42.13
C TYR A 19 -10.34 -35.54 -42.09
N ASP A 20 -9.57 -35.77 -41.03
CA ASP A 20 -8.76 -36.99 -40.86
C ASP A 20 -8.40 -37.16 -39.37
N TRP A 21 -9.06 -38.09 -38.70
CA TRP A 21 -8.85 -38.32 -37.28
C TRP A 21 -7.43 -38.83 -36.95
N ARG A 22 -6.77 -39.57 -37.89
CA ARG A 22 -5.41 -40.10 -37.69
C ARG A 22 -4.39 -38.98 -37.75
N LEU A 23 -4.47 -38.15 -38.78
CA LEU A 23 -3.59 -36.98 -38.90
C LEU A 23 -3.84 -35.94 -37.83
N ALA A 24 -5.12 -35.77 -37.41
CA ALA A 24 -5.47 -34.93 -36.25
C ALA A 24 -4.80 -35.40 -34.97
N LEU A 25 -4.85 -36.72 -34.64
CA LEU A 25 -4.15 -37.29 -33.49
C LEU A 25 -2.65 -37.06 -33.54
N CYS A 26 -2.01 -37.31 -34.69
CA CYS A 26 -0.58 -37.06 -34.87
C CYS A 26 -0.23 -35.56 -34.68
N SER A 27 -1.05 -34.66 -35.22
CA SER A 27 -0.81 -33.21 -35.09
C SER A 27 -1.05 -32.69 -33.69
N LEU A 28 -1.97 -33.28 -32.92
CA LEU A 28 -2.26 -32.91 -31.54
C LEU A 28 -1.16 -33.29 -30.53
N ILE A 29 -0.11 -34.02 -30.94
CA ILE A 29 1.06 -34.30 -30.09
C ILE A 29 1.89 -33.01 -29.85
N PHE A 30 1.96 -32.11 -30.84
CA PHE A 30 2.82 -30.91 -30.78
C PHE A 30 2.42 -29.89 -29.75
N PRO A 31 1.14 -29.51 -29.56
CA PRO A 31 0.73 -28.54 -28.53
C PRO A 31 1.05 -28.97 -27.07
N PRO A 32 0.74 -30.22 -26.64
CA PRO A 32 1.17 -30.70 -25.32
C PRO A 32 2.69 -30.75 -25.15
N PHE A 33 3.42 -31.14 -26.19
CA PHE A 33 4.87 -31.16 -26.15
C PHE A 33 5.48 -29.78 -26.00
N SER A 34 4.92 -28.77 -26.67
CA SER A 34 5.30 -27.39 -26.50
C SER A 34 5.01 -26.88 -25.06
N TYR A 35 3.90 -27.32 -24.48
CA TYR A 35 3.54 -27.01 -23.11
C TYR A 35 4.53 -27.60 -22.08
N ILE A 36 4.95 -28.85 -22.25
CA ILE A 36 5.94 -29.51 -21.38
C ILE A 36 7.29 -28.78 -21.41
N ILE A 37 7.73 -28.36 -22.58
CA ILE A 37 8.98 -27.59 -22.73
C ILE A 37 8.83 -26.24 -22.08
N ALA A 38 7.68 -25.56 -22.28
CA ALA A 38 7.37 -24.28 -21.65
C ALA A 38 7.41 -24.36 -20.13
N GLU A 39 6.81 -25.38 -19.54
CA GLU A 39 6.78 -25.54 -18.08
C GLU A 39 8.18 -25.75 -17.49
N LYS A 40 9.05 -26.48 -18.19
CA LYS A 40 10.47 -26.60 -17.79
C LYS A 40 11.22 -25.27 -17.89
N MET A 41 11.01 -24.52 -18.97
CA MET A 41 11.65 -23.20 -19.16
C MET A 41 11.09 -22.15 -18.22
N LYS A 42 9.83 -22.22 -17.83
CA LYS A 42 9.16 -21.31 -16.89
C LYS A 42 9.91 -21.18 -15.57
N ARG A 43 10.43 -22.28 -15.02
CA ARG A 43 11.22 -22.24 -13.78
C ARG A 43 12.49 -21.39 -13.91
N ILE A 44 13.15 -21.47 -15.07
CA ILE A 44 14.36 -20.68 -15.36
C ILE A 44 13.97 -19.21 -15.51
N VAL A 45 12.92 -18.92 -16.28
CA VAL A 45 12.39 -17.56 -16.48
C VAL A 45 11.96 -16.93 -15.15
N GLN A 46 11.30 -17.69 -14.28
CA GLN A 46 10.90 -17.22 -12.96
C GLN A 46 12.10 -16.92 -12.06
N ARG A 47 13.10 -17.78 -12.02
CA ARG A 47 14.33 -17.57 -11.24
C ARG A 47 15.12 -16.35 -11.73
N THR A 48 15.32 -16.24 -13.03
CA THR A 48 16.03 -15.08 -13.61
C THR A 48 15.24 -13.80 -13.46
N GLY A 49 13.91 -13.85 -13.57
CA GLY A 49 13.02 -12.71 -13.33
C GLY A 49 12.98 -12.27 -11.87
N ALA A 50 13.03 -13.20 -10.91
CA ALA A 50 13.13 -12.89 -9.48
C ALA A 50 14.47 -12.20 -9.15
N ALA A 51 15.59 -12.74 -9.65
CA ALA A 51 16.91 -12.12 -9.50
C ALA A 51 16.98 -10.72 -10.12
N TYR A 52 16.38 -10.53 -11.30
CA TYR A 52 16.27 -9.20 -11.92
C TYR A 52 15.48 -8.21 -11.05
N LYS A 53 14.34 -8.62 -10.48
CA LYS A 53 13.55 -7.77 -9.58
C LYS A 53 14.31 -7.40 -8.30
N GLU A 54 15.04 -8.34 -7.74
CA GLU A 54 15.88 -8.09 -6.55
C GLU A 54 16.95 -7.04 -6.84
N GLN A 55 17.68 -7.19 -7.95
CA GLN A 55 18.71 -6.21 -8.34
C GLN A 55 18.10 -4.84 -8.71
N THR A 56 16.90 -4.83 -9.30
CA THR A 56 16.15 -3.57 -9.53
C THR A 56 15.86 -2.87 -8.21
N GLY A 57 15.44 -3.61 -7.17
CA GLY A 57 15.20 -3.04 -5.84
C GLY A 57 16.46 -2.44 -5.22
N LYS A 58 17.59 -3.14 -5.29
CA LYS A 58 18.90 -2.66 -4.79
C LYS A 58 19.36 -1.41 -5.53
N LEU A 59 19.25 -1.39 -6.85
CA LEU A 59 19.63 -0.23 -7.66
C LEU A 59 18.74 0.99 -7.36
N ASN A 60 17.42 0.78 -7.22
CA ASN A 60 16.49 1.85 -6.88
C ASN A 60 16.81 2.45 -5.50
N ALA A 61 17.12 1.61 -4.49
CA ALA A 61 17.52 2.06 -3.16
C ALA A 61 18.82 2.87 -3.22
N ALA A 62 19.84 2.38 -3.94
CA ALA A 62 21.09 3.10 -4.13
C ALA A 62 20.91 4.43 -4.91
N THR A 63 20.00 4.45 -5.89
CA THR A 63 19.64 5.67 -6.63
C THR A 63 18.97 6.70 -5.74
N LEU A 64 18.01 6.26 -4.92
CA LEU A 64 17.31 7.12 -3.97
C LEU A 64 18.29 7.70 -2.93
N ASP A 65 19.16 6.87 -2.37
CA ASP A 65 20.20 7.29 -1.43
C ASP A 65 21.12 8.35 -2.05
N ARG A 66 21.57 8.12 -3.30
CA ARG A 66 22.42 9.05 -4.03
C ARG A 66 21.75 10.41 -4.28
N ILE A 67 20.45 10.41 -4.58
CA ILE A 67 19.69 11.65 -4.81
C ILE A 67 19.48 12.38 -3.48
N THR A 68 19.03 11.66 -2.45
CA THR A 68 18.71 12.25 -1.15
C THR A 68 19.95 12.82 -0.46
N ASN A 69 21.09 12.12 -0.55
CA ASN A 69 22.34 12.48 0.12
C ASN A 69 23.37 13.19 -0.80
N ALA A 70 22.93 13.69 -1.97
CA ALA A 70 23.85 14.31 -2.94
C ALA A 70 24.68 15.45 -2.36
N ILE A 71 24.06 16.31 -1.54
CA ILE A 71 24.74 17.42 -0.85
C ILE A 71 25.78 16.88 0.14
N THR A 72 25.42 15.88 0.91
CA THR A 72 26.31 15.22 1.89
C THR A 72 27.54 14.66 1.20
N TYR A 73 27.37 13.95 0.09
CA TYR A 73 28.49 13.38 -0.68
C TYR A 73 29.43 14.45 -1.20
N ARG A 74 28.89 15.59 -1.65
CA ARG A 74 29.68 16.72 -2.12
C ARG A 74 30.43 17.40 -1.00
N VAL A 75 29.79 17.68 0.12
CA VAL A 75 30.40 18.36 1.28
C VAL A 75 31.54 17.52 1.87
N PHE A 76 31.38 16.19 1.94
CA PHE A 76 32.40 15.28 2.47
C PHE A 76 33.39 14.75 1.41
N GLY A 77 33.24 15.13 0.14
CA GLY A 77 34.16 14.77 -0.94
C GLY A 77 34.18 13.30 -1.33
N CYS A 78 33.13 12.54 -0.98
CA CYS A 78 33.05 11.08 -1.22
C CYS A 78 32.24 10.72 -2.49
N GLU A 79 32.00 11.67 -3.39
CA GLU A 79 31.23 11.46 -4.63
C GLU A 79 31.82 10.36 -5.53
N LYS A 80 33.15 10.30 -5.64
CA LYS A 80 33.83 9.31 -6.48
C LYS A 80 33.69 7.90 -5.94
N GLU A 81 33.95 7.70 -4.65
CA GLU A 81 33.86 6.41 -3.99
C GLU A 81 32.42 5.85 -4.05
N ARG A 82 31.42 6.69 -3.72
CA ARG A 82 30.00 6.33 -3.84
C ARG A 82 29.53 6.13 -5.28
N GLY A 83 30.20 6.81 -6.24
CA GLY A 83 29.98 6.57 -7.66
C GLY A 83 30.45 5.18 -8.09
N GLU A 84 31.60 4.74 -7.62
CA GLU A 84 32.14 3.40 -7.88
C GLU A 84 31.23 2.29 -7.28
N ASP A 85 30.73 2.46 -6.04
CA ASP A 85 29.74 1.57 -5.43
C ASP A 85 28.44 1.48 -6.26
N TYR A 86 27.94 2.61 -6.73
CA TYR A 86 26.75 2.66 -7.57
C TYR A 86 26.93 1.91 -8.90
N GLU A 87 28.12 2.04 -9.52
CA GLU A 87 28.45 1.31 -10.75
C GLU A 87 28.49 -0.21 -10.56
N VAL A 88 28.87 -0.69 -9.37
CA VAL A 88 28.79 -2.13 -9.05
C VAL A 88 27.34 -2.59 -9.09
N HIS A 89 26.43 -1.89 -8.42
CA HIS A 89 24.99 -2.20 -8.45
C HIS A 89 24.40 -2.13 -9.87
N LEU A 90 24.81 -1.15 -10.66
CA LEU A 90 24.39 -1.00 -12.06
C LEU A 90 24.83 -2.19 -12.92
N LYS A 91 26.07 -2.64 -12.78
CA LYS A 91 26.60 -3.82 -13.50
C LYS A 91 25.89 -5.11 -13.10
N GLU A 92 25.56 -5.29 -11.82
CA GLU A 92 24.79 -6.43 -11.36
C GLU A 92 23.37 -6.43 -11.92
N TYR A 93 22.71 -5.27 -11.90
CA TYR A 93 21.41 -5.07 -12.54
C TYR A 93 21.43 -5.40 -14.03
N GLU A 94 22.39 -4.84 -14.77
CA GLU A 94 22.54 -5.10 -16.22
C GLU A 94 22.71 -6.60 -16.52
N ARG A 95 23.56 -7.30 -15.78
CA ARG A 95 23.76 -8.75 -15.94
C ARG A 95 22.48 -9.54 -15.66
N ALA A 96 21.75 -9.17 -14.62
CA ALA A 96 20.49 -9.80 -14.28
C ALA A 96 19.40 -9.52 -15.34
N ALA A 97 19.31 -8.27 -15.82
CA ALA A 97 18.40 -7.83 -16.87
C ALA A 97 18.63 -8.56 -18.19
N VAL A 98 19.89 -8.61 -18.65
CA VAL A 98 20.28 -9.32 -19.87
C VAL A 98 19.92 -10.79 -19.77
N ARG A 99 20.25 -11.45 -18.67
CA ARG A 99 19.94 -12.87 -18.45
C ARG A 99 18.43 -13.13 -18.45
N ALA A 100 17.65 -12.30 -17.75
CA ALA A 100 16.20 -12.42 -17.72
C ALA A 100 15.58 -12.21 -19.12
N ASN A 101 16.06 -11.21 -19.85
CA ASN A 101 15.58 -10.89 -21.20
C ASN A 101 15.90 -11.98 -22.22
N ILE A 102 17.10 -12.57 -22.19
CA ILE A 102 17.49 -13.69 -23.06
C ILE A 102 16.52 -14.87 -22.86
N TRP A 103 16.27 -15.27 -21.62
CA TRP A 103 15.38 -16.39 -21.34
C TRP A 103 13.91 -16.08 -21.69
N ASN A 104 13.44 -14.86 -21.48
CA ASN A 104 12.10 -14.44 -21.91
C ASN A 104 11.99 -14.42 -23.44
N ALA A 105 13.01 -13.93 -24.13
CA ALA A 105 13.03 -13.84 -25.60
C ALA A 105 13.23 -15.20 -26.28
N ALA A 106 13.82 -16.19 -25.60
CA ALA A 106 14.03 -17.54 -26.14
C ALA A 106 12.73 -18.36 -26.22
N LEU A 107 11.71 -18.07 -25.41
CA LEU A 107 10.45 -18.82 -25.40
C LEU A 107 9.68 -18.78 -26.72
N PRO A 108 9.40 -17.62 -27.35
CA PRO A 108 8.64 -17.55 -28.59
C PRO A 108 9.28 -18.31 -29.76
N PRO A 109 10.59 -18.24 -30.00
CA PRO A 109 11.25 -19.06 -31.03
C PRO A 109 11.09 -20.58 -30.85
N VAL A 110 11.21 -21.07 -29.60
CA VAL A 110 11.04 -22.50 -29.30
C VAL A 110 9.62 -22.96 -29.66
N TYR A 111 8.59 -22.21 -29.32
CA TYR A 111 7.22 -22.53 -29.71
C TYR A 111 7.05 -22.54 -31.23
N LYS A 112 7.63 -21.56 -31.94
CA LYS A 112 7.57 -21.51 -33.40
C LYS A 112 8.22 -22.69 -34.06
N VAL A 113 9.37 -23.15 -33.58
CA VAL A 113 10.05 -24.34 -34.09
C VAL A 113 9.20 -25.60 -33.93
N ILE A 114 8.58 -25.79 -32.78
CA ILE A 114 7.69 -26.95 -32.54
C ILE A 114 6.45 -26.89 -33.43
N ALA A 115 5.81 -25.71 -33.55
CA ALA A 115 4.67 -25.52 -34.44
C ALA A 115 5.05 -25.77 -35.90
N MET A 116 6.24 -25.33 -36.33
CA MET A 116 6.75 -25.57 -37.68
C MET A 116 7.00 -27.06 -37.95
N ALA A 117 7.51 -27.82 -36.99
CA ALA A 117 7.66 -29.27 -37.12
C ALA A 117 6.29 -29.94 -37.33
N GLY A 118 5.25 -29.53 -36.60
CA GLY A 118 3.88 -29.98 -36.82
C GLY A 118 3.35 -29.62 -38.21
N THR A 119 3.62 -28.43 -38.69
CA THR A 119 3.24 -27.98 -40.05
C THR A 119 3.93 -28.80 -41.11
N VAL A 120 5.24 -29.06 -41.01
CA VAL A 120 6.00 -29.91 -41.94
C VAL A 120 5.43 -31.32 -41.97
N MET A 121 5.07 -31.90 -40.84
CA MET A 121 4.43 -33.19 -40.75
C MET A 121 3.09 -33.22 -41.52
N ILE A 122 2.25 -32.19 -41.31
CA ILE A 122 0.94 -32.04 -42.00
C ILE A 122 1.15 -31.90 -43.52
N LEU A 123 2.16 -31.12 -43.95
CA LEU A 123 2.50 -30.99 -45.37
C LEU A 123 2.88 -32.34 -45.98
N TYR A 124 3.70 -33.13 -45.28
CA TYR A 124 4.12 -34.44 -45.77
C TYR A 124 2.98 -35.46 -45.85
N PHE A 125 2.20 -35.65 -44.80
CA PHE A 125 1.10 -36.62 -44.81
C PHE A 125 -0.10 -36.12 -45.61
N GLY A 126 -0.41 -34.82 -45.57
CA GLY A 126 -1.48 -34.21 -46.35
C GLY A 126 -1.21 -34.28 -47.87
N SER A 127 0.04 -34.10 -48.31
CA SER A 127 0.38 -34.32 -49.73
C SER A 127 0.16 -35.76 -50.17
N LYS A 128 0.45 -36.75 -49.31
CA LYS A 128 0.14 -38.16 -49.60
C LYS A 128 -1.36 -38.42 -49.69
N ASN A 129 -2.18 -37.75 -48.85
CA ASN A 129 -3.63 -37.83 -48.92
C ASN A 129 -4.18 -37.28 -50.27
N ILE A 130 -3.59 -36.17 -50.78
CA ILE A 130 -3.95 -35.62 -52.10
C ILE A 130 -3.55 -36.56 -53.24
N LEU A 131 -2.36 -37.17 -53.18
CA LEU A 131 -1.84 -38.10 -54.20
C LEU A 131 -2.52 -39.48 -54.17
N GLY A 132 -3.49 -39.71 -53.27
CA GLY A 132 -4.18 -40.98 -53.13
C GLY A 132 -3.36 -42.11 -52.52
N SER A 133 -2.15 -41.81 -52.00
CA SER A 133 -1.27 -42.78 -51.33
C SER A 133 -1.32 -42.63 -49.78
N GLY A 134 -2.22 -41.81 -49.25
CA GLY A 134 -2.37 -41.56 -47.83
C GLY A 134 -3.52 -42.33 -47.17
N TRP A 135 -3.91 -41.92 -45.99
CA TRP A 135 -4.96 -42.56 -45.18
C TRP A 135 -6.39 -42.19 -45.61
N THR A 136 -6.57 -41.01 -46.19
CA THR A 136 -7.84 -40.48 -46.63
C THR A 136 -7.65 -39.76 -47.97
N SER A 137 -8.60 -39.86 -48.88
CA SER A 137 -8.53 -39.13 -50.16
C SER A 137 -8.97 -37.70 -49.94
N TRP A 138 -8.09 -36.72 -50.19
CA TRP A 138 -8.34 -35.29 -50.05
C TRP A 138 -8.28 -34.57 -51.40
N ASP A 139 -9.07 -33.53 -51.50
CA ASP A 139 -8.87 -32.48 -52.49
C ASP A 139 -7.98 -31.36 -51.91
N VAL A 140 -7.57 -30.41 -52.74
CA VAL A 140 -6.72 -29.29 -52.34
C VAL A 140 -7.44 -28.39 -51.33
N ALA A 141 -8.78 -28.29 -51.38
CA ALA A 141 -9.56 -27.50 -50.46
C ALA A 141 -9.58 -28.08 -49.04
N ALA A 142 -9.73 -29.40 -48.91
CA ALA A 142 -9.64 -30.13 -47.65
C ALA A 142 -8.26 -29.97 -47.00
N PHE A 143 -7.18 -30.10 -47.78
CA PHE A 143 -5.82 -29.92 -47.32
C PHE A 143 -5.55 -28.50 -46.79
N THR A 144 -5.92 -27.47 -47.55
CA THR A 144 -5.73 -26.07 -47.12
C THR A 144 -6.54 -25.74 -45.89
N THR A 145 -7.77 -26.27 -45.78
CA THR A 145 -8.63 -26.09 -44.60
C THR A 145 -8.02 -26.78 -43.37
N PHE A 146 -7.53 -28.00 -43.49
CA PHE A 146 -6.87 -28.71 -42.39
C PHE A 146 -5.63 -27.95 -41.89
N LEU A 147 -4.80 -27.47 -42.80
CA LEU A 147 -3.60 -26.70 -42.48
C LEU A 147 -3.95 -25.37 -41.80
N ALA A 148 -4.98 -24.67 -42.29
CA ALA A 148 -5.48 -23.43 -41.70
C ALA A 148 -6.05 -23.68 -40.30
N CYS A 149 -6.83 -24.76 -40.10
CA CYS A 149 -7.34 -25.13 -38.78
C CYS A 149 -6.25 -25.43 -37.77
N TYR A 150 -5.20 -26.18 -38.20
CA TYR A 150 -4.07 -26.49 -37.33
C TYR A 150 -3.26 -25.25 -36.93
N THR A 151 -2.95 -24.36 -37.86
CA THR A 151 -2.26 -23.11 -37.56
C THR A 151 -3.06 -22.24 -36.58
N LYS A 152 -4.37 -22.10 -36.80
CA LYS A 152 -5.27 -21.36 -35.87
C LYS A 152 -5.36 -22.03 -34.49
N LEU A 153 -5.42 -23.36 -34.44
CA LEU A 153 -5.41 -24.15 -33.22
C LEU A 153 -4.12 -23.89 -32.41
N SER A 154 -2.96 -23.95 -33.08
CA SER A 154 -1.64 -23.72 -32.49
C SER A 154 -1.52 -22.28 -31.90
N ASP A 155 -1.96 -21.28 -32.65
CA ASP A 155 -1.95 -19.88 -32.22
C ASP A 155 -2.89 -19.64 -31.03
N LYS A 156 -4.11 -20.18 -31.09
CA LYS A 156 -5.10 -20.06 -30.01
C LYS A 156 -4.66 -20.82 -28.76
N SER A 157 -4.02 -21.99 -28.89
CA SER A 157 -3.45 -22.75 -27.78
C SER A 157 -2.37 -21.96 -27.03
N SER A 158 -1.47 -21.28 -27.76
CA SER A 158 -0.47 -20.40 -27.16
C SER A 158 -1.08 -19.22 -26.39
N LYS A 159 -2.16 -18.63 -26.91
CA LYS A 159 -2.92 -17.54 -26.22
C LYS A 159 -3.64 -18.05 -24.99
N ALA A 160 -4.25 -19.24 -25.04
CA ALA A 160 -4.92 -19.85 -23.89
C ALA A 160 -3.95 -20.09 -22.72
N ALA A 161 -2.72 -20.54 -22.99
CA ALA A 161 -1.71 -20.70 -21.96
C ALA A 161 -1.32 -19.37 -21.28
N LYS A 162 -1.25 -18.26 -22.03
CA LYS A 162 -1.01 -16.93 -21.47
C LYS A 162 -2.17 -16.45 -20.59
N LEU A 163 -3.42 -16.68 -21.02
CA LEU A 163 -4.62 -16.34 -20.26
C LEU A 163 -4.67 -17.10 -18.92
N PHE A 164 -4.38 -18.40 -18.94
CA PHE A 164 -4.32 -19.22 -17.73
C PHE A 164 -3.28 -18.69 -16.72
N ASN A 165 -2.10 -18.31 -17.19
CA ASN A 165 -1.07 -17.71 -16.35
C ASN A 165 -1.49 -16.34 -15.80
N ALA A 166 -2.24 -15.53 -16.56
CA ALA A 166 -2.77 -14.24 -16.10
C ALA A 166 -3.81 -14.43 -14.98
N VAL A 167 -4.73 -15.40 -15.15
CA VAL A 167 -5.73 -15.76 -14.13
C VAL A 167 -5.05 -16.23 -12.84
N HIS A 168 -4.02 -17.09 -12.96
CA HIS A 168 -3.29 -17.58 -11.79
C HIS A 168 -2.56 -16.44 -11.04
N LYS A 169 -1.94 -15.50 -11.77
CA LYS A 169 -1.34 -14.30 -11.16
C LYS A 169 -2.39 -13.42 -10.47
N ALA A 170 -3.57 -13.26 -11.08
CA ALA A 170 -4.67 -12.52 -10.49
C ALA A 170 -5.16 -13.19 -9.19
N GLN A 171 -5.27 -14.53 -9.15
CA GLN A 171 -5.62 -15.26 -7.93
C GLN A 171 -4.59 -15.07 -6.80
N VAL A 172 -3.30 -15.08 -7.12
CA VAL A 172 -2.25 -14.83 -6.11
C VAL A 172 -2.33 -13.40 -5.58
N SER A 173 -2.57 -12.42 -6.45
CA SER A 173 -2.76 -11.02 -6.05
C SER A 173 -4.02 -10.86 -5.19
N TRP A 174 -5.12 -11.48 -5.60
CA TRP A 174 -6.38 -11.49 -4.85
C TRP A 174 -6.21 -12.05 -3.43
N LYS A 175 -5.56 -13.20 -3.28
CA LYS A 175 -5.28 -13.78 -1.95
C LYS A 175 -4.46 -12.87 -1.03
N ARG A 176 -3.67 -11.97 -1.58
CA ARG A 176 -2.89 -11.00 -0.79
C ARG A 176 -3.70 -9.77 -0.39
N ILE A 177 -4.64 -9.34 -1.23
CA ILE A 177 -5.45 -8.13 -1.02
C ILE A 177 -6.72 -8.43 -0.22
N HIS A 178 -7.33 -9.60 -0.45
CA HIS A 178 -8.60 -10.01 0.16
C HIS A 178 -8.67 -9.86 1.70
N PRO A 179 -7.65 -10.26 2.49
CA PRO A 179 -7.69 -10.09 3.94
C PRO A 179 -7.76 -8.62 4.39
N TYR A 180 -7.19 -7.70 3.62
CA TYR A 180 -7.29 -6.27 3.92
C TYR A 180 -8.66 -5.71 3.55
N MET A 181 -9.25 -6.19 2.46
CA MET A 181 -10.61 -5.81 2.07
C MET A 181 -11.66 -6.33 3.06
N GLU A 182 -11.50 -7.57 3.57
CA GLU A 182 -12.38 -8.13 4.60
C GLU A 182 -12.30 -7.31 5.90
N ARG A 183 -11.11 -6.92 6.34
CA ARG A 183 -10.95 -6.07 7.53
C ARG A 183 -11.56 -4.68 7.33
N ALA A 184 -11.38 -4.08 6.16
CA ALA A 184 -12.00 -2.79 5.84
C ALA A 184 -13.53 -2.88 5.79
N ALA A 185 -14.08 -3.98 5.27
CA ALA A 185 -15.52 -4.20 5.25
C ALA A 185 -16.08 -4.43 6.66
N GLN A 186 -15.39 -5.20 7.51
CA GLN A 186 -15.77 -5.41 8.90
C GLN A 186 -15.74 -4.11 9.71
N ALA A 187 -14.69 -3.29 9.52
CA ALA A 187 -14.62 -1.96 10.16
C ALA A 187 -15.79 -1.05 9.73
N ALA A 188 -16.16 -1.06 8.45
CA ALA A 188 -17.30 -0.29 7.95
C ALA A 188 -18.65 -0.78 8.49
N GLU A 189 -18.84 -2.09 8.66
CA GLU A 189 -20.03 -2.67 9.30
C GLU A 189 -20.10 -2.32 10.79
N GLU A 190 -18.97 -2.36 11.50
CA GLU A 190 -18.89 -1.95 12.91
C GLU A 190 -19.21 -0.46 13.08
N ASP A 191 -18.76 0.40 12.17
CA ASP A 191 -19.07 1.83 12.15
C ASP A 191 -20.57 2.09 11.89
N GLU A 192 -21.21 1.38 10.97
CA GLU A 192 -22.66 1.51 10.74
C GLU A 192 -23.48 1.04 11.96
N ILE A 193 -23.07 -0.02 12.63
CA ILE A 193 -23.73 -0.52 13.86
C ILE A 193 -23.55 0.49 15.00
N ALA A 194 -22.36 1.08 15.14
CA ALA A 194 -22.08 2.09 16.14
C ALA A 194 -22.94 3.34 15.92
N GLU A 195 -23.05 3.85 14.69
CA GLU A 195 -23.92 4.99 14.36
C GLU A 195 -25.41 4.73 14.63
N GLN A 196 -25.88 3.51 14.34
CA GLN A 196 -27.27 3.13 14.64
C GLN A 196 -27.53 3.02 16.14
N THR A 197 -26.54 2.53 16.90
CA THR A 197 -26.62 2.39 18.36
C THR A 197 -26.59 3.78 19.05
N GLU A 198 -25.78 4.71 18.57
CA GLU A 198 -25.78 6.12 19.03
C GLU A 198 -27.14 6.81 18.78
N LYS A 199 -27.70 6.64 17.57
CA LYS A 199 -29.04 7.19 17.25
C LYS A 199 -30.15 6.61 18.13
N PHE A 200 -30.00 5.36 18.57
CA PHE A 200 -30.93 4.71 19.50
C PHE A 200 -30.71 5.17 20.94
N SER A 201 -29.47 5.27 21.42
CA SER A 201 -29.11 5.74 22.76
C SER A 201 -29.47 7.22 22.97
N ALA A 202 -29.30 8.06 21.96
CA ALA A 202 -29.75 9.46 22.00
C ALA A 202 -31.28 9.62 22.15
N LYS A 203 -32.05 8.60 21.71
CA LYS A 203 -33.53 8.57 21.87
C LYS A 203 -33.99 8.07 23.25
N THR A 204 -33.17 7.24 23.92
CA THR A 204 -33.53 6.62 25.22
C THR A 204 -33.09 7.41 26.45
N GLY A 205 -32.34 8.52 26.30
CA GLY A 205 -32.05 9.44 27.40
C GLY A 205 -31.18 8.88 28.53
N GLU A 206 -30.48 7.76 28.31
CA GLU A 206 -29.52 7.22 29.27
C GLU A 206 -28.17 7.96 29.15
N SER A 207 -28.10 9.14 29.77
CA SER A 207 -26.86 9.85 30.02
C SER A 207 -26.16 9.25 31.24
N HIS A 208 -25.35 8.24 31.01
CA HIS A 208 -24.33 7.84 31.96
C HIS A 208 -23.00 8.39 31.47
N THR A 209 -22.63 9.55 31.96
CA THR A 209 -21.30 10.08 31.72
C THR A 209 -20.81 10.92 32.89
N GLU A 210 -19.89 10.38 33.66
CA GLU A 210 -18.84 11.20 34.21
C GLU A 210 -17.97 11.63 33.03
N HIS A 211 -18.47 12.59 32.25
CA HIS A 211 -17.76 13.13 31.11
C HIS A 211 -16.42 13.68 31.53
N GLY A 212 -15.35 13.18 30.99
CA GLY A 212 -14.09 13.87 30.89
C GLY A 212 -12.97 13.49 31.84
N VAL A 213 -13.11 12.50 32.72
CA VAL A 213 -11.97 12.04 33.54
C VAL A 213 -11.23 10.95 32.84
N ILE A 214 -9.92 11.15 32.57
CA ILE A 214 -9.02 10.10 32.10
C ILE A 214 -8.14 9.63 33.27
N SER A 215 -8.03 8.32 33.44
CA SER A 215 -7.26 7.73 34.55
C SER A 215 -6.40 6.59 34.02
N ALA A 216 -5.14 6.59 34.40
CA ALA A 216 -4.24 5.45 34.30
C ALA A 216 -4.03 4.89 35.71
N ASP A 217 -4.14 3.59 35.88
CA ASP A 217 -3.96 2.89 37.14
C ASP A 217 -3.06 1.65 36.93
N HIS A 218 -1.90 1.66 37.59
CA HIS A 218 -0.86 0.64 37.47
C HIS A 218 -0.48 0.31 36.02
N LEU A 219 -0.44 1.32 35.15
CA LEU A 219 -0.19 1.17 33.73
C LEU A 219 1.26 0.76 33.46
N THR A 220 1.45 -0.38 32.82
CA THR A 220 2.74 -0.93 32.42
C THR A 220 2.70 -1.23 30.91
N PHE A 221 3.77 -0.87 30.21
CA PHE A 221 3.83 -1.06 28.76
C PHE A 221 5.14 -1.69 28.31
N SER A 222 5.01 -2.71 27.44
CA SER A 222 6.15 -3.33 26.75
C SER A 222 5.79 -3.61 25.28
N TYR A 223 6.77 -3.42 24.39
CA TYR A 223 6.60 -3.92 23.01
C TYR A 223 6.74 -5.46 22.99
N PRO A 224 6.11 -6.15 22.04
CA PRO A 224 6.19 -7.61 21.94
C PRO A 224 7.63 -8.11 21.94
N GLY A 225 7.99 -8.93 22.94
CA GLY A 225 9.32 -9.51 23.08
C GLY A 225 10.40 -8.58 23.70
N SER A 226 10.02 -7.41 24.20
CA SER A 226 10.94 -6.45 24.86
C SER A 226 10.67 -6.34 26.36
N ALA A 227 11.66 -5.84 27.11
CA ALA A 227 11.44 -5.44 28.50
C ALA A 227 10.47 -4.26 28.59
N PRO A 228 9.79 -4.08 29.75
CA PRO A 228 8.91 -2.95 29.95
C PRO A 228 9.63 -1.60 29.74
N ILE A 229 8.96 -0.68 29.07
CA ILE A 229 9.46 0.68 28.82
C ILE A 229 9.16 1.59 30.00
N PHE A 230 7.95 1.43 30.58
CA PHE A 230 7.58 2.01 31.86
C PHE A 230 6.70 1.04 32.62
N GLU A 231 6.74 1.12 33.95
CA GLU A 231 6.06 0.21 34.86
C GLU A 231 5.30 1.00 35.92
N ASP A 232 4.15 0.50 36.33
CA ASP A 232 3.37 0.96 37.49
C ASP A 232 3.04 2.46 37.49
N LEU A 233 2.69 3.01 36.30
CA LEU A 233 2.36 4.42 36.16
C LEU A 233 0.90 4.66 36.50
N SER A 234 0.63 5.55 37.47
CA SER A 234 -0.72 5.91 37.87
C SER A 234 -0.91 7.42 37.88
N PHE A 235 -1.96 7.91 37.24
CA PHE A 235 -2.35 9.32 37.27
C PHE A 235 -3.83 9.49 36.89
N THR A 236 -4.39 10.64 37.21
CA THR A 236 -5.76 11.00 36.82
C THR A 236 -5.78 12.45 36.35
N ALA A 237 -6.42 12.70 35.20
CA ALA A 237 -6.66 14.03 34.66
C ALA A 237 -8.17 14.31 34.64
N LYS A 238 -8.56 15.47 35.19
CA LYS A 238 -9.93 16.00 35.15
C LYS A 238 -10.10 16.96 33.96
N PRO A 239 -11.31 17.19 33.49
CA PRO A 239 -11.57 18.18 32.46
C PRO A 239 -10.91 19.51 32.73
N GLY A 240 -10.29 20.11 31.73
CA GLY A 240 -9.56 21.37 31.83
C GLY A 240 -8.20 21.29 32.52
N GLN A 241 -7.72 20.11 32.93
CA GLN A 241 -6.37 19.91 33.46
C GLN A 241 -5.35 19.62 32.36
N ILE A 242 -4.18 20.22 32.51
CA ILE A 242 -3.01 19.96 31.70
C ILE A 242 -2.00 19.18 32.54
N ILE A 243 -1.63 17.97 32.10
CA ILE A 243 -0.59 17.15 32.74
C ILE A 243 0.68 17.23 31.93
N GLY A 244 1.75 17.78 32.52
CA GLY A 244 3.08 17.78 31.91
C GLY A 244 3.85 16.52 32.29
N ILE A 245 4.25 15.74 31.26
CA ILE A 245 5.06 14.53 31.42
C ILE A 245 6.50 14.86 31.08
N THR A 246 7.41 14.69 32.04
CA THR A 246 8.83 14.96 31.88
C THR A 246 9.68 13.77 32.26
N GLY A 247 10.90 13.70 31.76
CA GLY A 247 11.83 12.64 32.05
C GLY A 247 13.02 12.61 31.08
N PRO A 248 14.02 11.77 31.33
CA PRO A 248 15.19 11.63 30.48
C PRO A 248 14.82 11.25 29.03
N VAL A 249 15.77 11.42 28.12
CA VAL A 249 15.62 10.91 26.74
C VAL A 249 15.46 9.39 26.77
N ALA A 250 14.58 8.85 25.93
CA ALA A 250 14.28 7.44 25.84
C ALA A 250 13.62 6.77 27.08
N CYS A 251 13.05 7.53 28.01
CA CYS A 251 12.32 6.97 29.16
C CYS A 251 10.86 6.56 28.86
N GLY A 252 10.42 6.62 27.60
CA GLY A 252 9.10 6.15 27.19
C GLY A 252 7.99 7.21 27.12
N LYS A 253 8.28 8.52 27.15
CA LYS A 253 7.26 9.59 27.04
C LYS A 253 6.39 9.45 25.80
N SER A 254 6.99 9.33 24.62
CA SER A 254 6.27 9.13 23.35
C SER A 254 5.53 7.80 23.32
N THR A 255 6.08 6.77 23.98
CA THR A 255 5.40 5.46 24.11
C THR A 255 4.15 5.57 24.98
N LEU A 256 4.22 6.34 26.08
CA LEU A 256 3.03 6.61 26.88
C LEU A 256 1.97 7.35 26.06
N GLY A 257 2.34 8.37 25.28
CA GLY A 257 1.42 9.04 24.35
C GLY A 257 0.73 8.06 23.39
N LYS A 258 1.49 7.13 22.83
CA LYS A 258 0.96 6.09 21.92
C LYS A 258 0.07 5.06 22.62
N SER A 259 0.24 4.82 23.91
CA SER A 259 -0.63 3.88 24.65
C SER A 259 -2.09 4.30 24.63
N PHE A 260 -2.39 5.62 24.52
CA PHE A 260 -3.75 6.13 24.39
C PHE A 260 -4.42 5.74 23.06
N LEU A 261 -3.63 5.41 22.04
CA LEU A 261 -4.16 4.92 20.75
C LEU A 261 -4.55 3.44 20.81
N CYS A 262 -4.13 2.72 21.84
CA CYS A 262 -4.36 1.28 22.03
C CYS A 262 -3.90 0.41 20.85
N GLU A 263 -2.83 0.81 20.14
CA GLU A 263 -2.25 0.04 19.02
C GLU A 263 -1.58 -1.24 19.49
N TYR A 264 -1.07 -1.23 20.72
CA TYR A 264 -0.43 -2.37 21.36
C TYR A 264 -1.09 -2.65 22.72
N PRO A 265 -1.13 -3.92 23.15
CA PRO A 265 -1.65 -4.26 24.46
C PRO A 265 -0.78 -3.66 25.58
N TYR A 266 -1.41 -3.28 26.68
CA TYR A 266 -0.78 -2.80 27.91
C TYR A 266 -1.32 -3.57 29.13
N GLU A 267 -0.61 -3.53 30.25
CA GLU A 267 -1.05 -4.07 31.53
C GLU A 267 -1.53 -2.91 32.44
N GLY A 268 -2.43 -3.20 33.37
CA GLY A 268 -3.09 -2.18 34.19
C GLY A 268 -4.34 -1.65 33.50
N HIS A 269 -4.78 -0.46 33.89
CA HIS A 269 -6.01 0.17 33.41
C HIS A 269 -5.77 1.55 32.86
N LEU A 270 -6.36 1.82 31.69
CA LEU A 270 -6.39 3.16 31.09
C LEU A 270 -7.85 3.45 30.71
N THR A 271 -8.51 4.32 31.52
CA THR A 271 -9.95 4.53 31.44
C THR A 271 -10.31 5.96 31.07
N TYR A 272 -11.41 6.13 30.33
CA TYR A 272 -12.06 7.40 30.08
C TYR A 272 -13.52 7.32 30.51
N GLY A 273 -13.96 8.23 31.40
CA GLY A 273 -15.30 8.19 31.98
C GLY A 273 -15.62 6.89 32.72
N GLY A 274 -14.61 6.22 33.30
CA GLY A 274 -14.74 4.94 34.01
C GLY A 274 -14.79 3.70 33.10
N ARG A 275 -14.80 3.85 31.78
CA ARG A 275 -14.74 2.74 30.81
C ARG A 275 -13.32 2.56 30.27
N GLU A 276 -12.84 1.32 30.17
CA GLU A 276 -11.51 0.97 29.65
C GLU A 276 -11.32 1.44 28.18
N LEU A 277 -10.22 2.14 27.89
CA LEU A 277 -9.99 2.75 26.59
C LEU A 277 -9.85 1.71 25.48
N SER A 278 -9.30 0.55 25.78
CA SER A 278 -9.18 -0.58 24.83
C SER A 278 -10.53 -1.22 24.48
N SER A 279 -11.58 -0.98 25.27
CA SER A 279 -12.93 -1.49 25.01
C SER A 279 -13.76 -0.62 24.07
N TYR A 280 -13.28 0.59 23.75
CA TYR A 280 -13.88 1.43 22.71
C TYR A 280 -13.48 0.94 21.33
N THR A 281 -14.37 1.01 20.36
CA THR A 281 -14.04 0.81 18.96
C THR A 281 -13.03 1.87 18.49
N GLU A 282 -12.36 1.64 17.37
CA GLU A 282 -11.40 2.58 16.82
C GLU A 282 -12.06 3.93 16.50
N ASN A 283 -13.29 3.92 15.98
CA ASN A 283 -14.08 5.11 15.67
C ASN A 283 -14.51 5.87 16.94
N GLU A 284 -15.01 5.19 17.97
CA GLU A 284 -15.33 5.83 19.26
C GLU A 284 -14.08 6.47 19.87
N ARG A 285 -12.95 5.76 19.87
CA ARG A 285 -11.68 6.24 20.42
C ARG A 285 -11.13 7.46 19.67
N SER A 286 -11.26 7.49 18.33
CA SER A 286 -10.87 8.63 17.52
C SER A 286 -11.69 9.89 17.80
N ARG A 287 -12.90 9.76 18.35
CA ARG A 287 -13.72 10.88 18.81
C ARG A 287 -13.32 11.38 20.20
N ILE A 288 -12.63 10.55 21.00
CA ILE A 288 -12.21 10.88 22.36
C ILE A 288 -10.78 11.41 22.38
N ILE A 289 -9.87 10.78 21.68
CA ILE A 289 -8.42 11.05 21.71
C ILE A 289 -7.98 11.86 20.49
N GLY A 290 -7.45 13.05 20.71
CA GLY A 290 -6.66 13.78 19.73
C GLY A 290 -5.18 13.56 20.02
N TYR A 291 -4.42 13.09 19.03
CA TYR A 291 -3.00 12.79 19.19
C TYR A 291 -2.14 13.61 18.21
N LEU A 292 -1.14 14.29 18.73
CA LEU A 292 -0.08 14.94 17.96
C LEU A 292 1.25 14.29 18.29
N GLY A 293 1.85 13.61 17.33
CA GLY A 293 3.17 12.98 17.47
C GLY A 293 4.32 13.95 17.27
N HIS A 294 5.52 13.52 17.65
CA HIS A 294 6.75 14.32 17.54
C HIS A 294 7.08 14.78 16.11
N ASP A 295 6.87 13.90 15.12
CA ASP A 295 7.10 14.18 13.70
C ASP A 295 5.75 14.21 12.95
N PRO A 296 5.04 15.35 12.94
CA PRO A 296 3.71 15.42 12.37
C PRO A 296 3.76 15.36 10.84
N GLU A 297 2.96 14.47 10.25
CA GLU A 297 2.79 14.37 8.81
C GLU A 297 1.77 15.40 8.30
N LEU A 298 2.12 16.06 7.20
CA LEU A 298 1.24 16.96 6.48
C LEU A 298 0.70 16.31 5.21
N LEU A 299 -0.57 16.57 4.93
CA LEU A 299 -1.17 16.19 3.66
C LEU A 299 -0.58 17.04 2.54
N GLY A 300 -0.42 16.46 1.35
CA GLY A 300 -0.05 17.19 0.14
C GLY A 300 -1.22 18.00 -0.40
N ASP A 301 -1.76 18.92 0.41
CA ASP A 301 -2.96 19.71 0.16
C ASP A 301 -2.79 21.15 0.69
N SER A 302 -3.82 22.00 0.57
CA SER A 302 -3.80 23.37 1.07
C SER A 302 -3.58 23.45 2.59
N VAL A 303 -3.12 24.62 3.07
CA VAL A 303 -3.06 24.93 4.51
C VAL A 303 -4.42 24.72 5.17
N GLU A 304 -5.47 25.23 4.53
CA GLU A 304 -6.86 25.10 4.99
C GLU A 304 -7.27 23.64 5.13
N ASN A 305 -7.10 22.83 4.09
CA ASN A 305 -7.46 21.42 4.11
C ASN A 305 -6.59 20.60 5.08
N ASN A 306 -5.36 21.02 5.31
CA ASN A 306 -4.52 20.41 6.34
C ASN A 306 -5.06 20.63 7.78
N VAL A 307 -5.75 21.73 8.03
CA VAL A 307 -6.35 22.01 9.35
C VAL A 307 -7.76 21.45 9.44
N LEU A 308 -8.62 21.75 8.47
CA LEU A 308 -10.05 21.44 8.52
C LEU A 308 -10.41 20.01 8.11
N LEU A 309 -9.52 19.31 7.39
CA LEU A 309 -9.73 17.93 6.89
C LEU A 309 -11.04 17.75 6.09
N GLY A 310 -11.53 18.81 5.46
CA GLY A 310 -12.74 18.82 4.67
C GLY A 310 -14.00 19.36 5.41
N ASP A 311 -13.88 19.74 6.66
CA ASP A 311 -14.95 20.42 7.39
C ASP A 311 -15.17 21.85 6.82
N ASP A 312 -16.42 22.32 6.79
CA ASP A 312 -16.79 23.65 6.31
C ASP A 312 -16.75 24.64 7.48
N ASP A 313 -15.55 25.03 7.89
CA ASP A 313 -15.30 25.96 9.02
C ASP A 313 -14.26 27.03 8.62
N ASN A 314 -14.04 28.00 9.49
CA ASN A 314 -13.04 29.04 9.31
C ASN A 314 -11.68 28.63 9.89
N VAL A 315 -10.68 28.49 9.04
CA VAL A 315 -9.32 28.09 9.44
C VAL A 315 -8.56 29.13 10.25
N TRP A 316 -8.86 30.43 10.07
CA TRP A 316 -8.09 31.53 10.61
C TRP A 316 -8.01 31.62 12.17
N PRO A 317 -9.06 31.31 12.92
CA PRO A 317 -8.97 31.22 14.38
C PRO A 317 -7.94 30.20 14.85
N TRP A 318 -7.87 29.06 14.20
CA TRP A 318 -6.95 27.95 14.52
C TRP A 318 -5.50 28.27 14.15
N LEU A 319 -5.29 28.93 13.01
CA LEU A 319 -3.96 29.43 12.62
C LEU A 319 -3.46 30.50 13.60
N ARG A 320 -4.35 31.36 14.09
CA ARG A 320 -4.02 32.37 15.12
C ARG A 320 -3.69 31.74 16.46
N ALA A 321 -4.42 30.70 16.86
CA ALA A 321 -4.18 29.98 18.11
C ALA A 321 -2.75 29.40 18.19
N VAL A 322 -2.17 29.03 17.04
CA VAL A 322 -0.81 28.53 16.95
C VAL A 322 0.21 29.56 16.44
N CYS A 323 -0.15 30.83 16.39
CA CYS A 323 0.71 31.93 15.90
C CYS A 323 1.28 31.69 14.49
N PHE A 324 0.45 31.19 13.56
CA PHE A 324 0.86 30.90 12.18
C PHE A 324 0.08 31.72 11.14
N ASP A 325 -0.89 32.51 11.55
CA ASP A 325 -1.78 33.28 10.68
C ASP A 325 -1.06 34.39 9.89
N GLU A 326 -0.08 35.08 10.50
CA GLU A 326 0.69 36.12 9.79
C GLU A 326 1.52 35.54 8.64
N GLU A 327 2.25 34.46 8.90
CA GLU A 327 3.07 33.78 7.88
C GLU A 327 2.21 33.22 6.74
N VAL A 328 1.03 32.67 7.05
CA VAL A 328 0.09 32.18 6.02
C VAL A 328 -0.46 33.32 5.18
N ARG A 329 -0.71 34.52 5.75
CA ARG A 329 -1.15 35.70 4.99
C ARG A 329 -0.10 36.22 4.02
N GLU A 330 1.20 36.00 4.29
CA GLU A 330 2.31 36.36 3.43
C GLU A 330 2.51 35.37 2.28
N MET A 331 1.93 34.17 2.33
CA MET A 331 1.97 33.20 1.24
C MET A 331 1.15 33.69 0.04
N GLU A 332 1.57 33.33 -1.17
CA GLU A 332 0.97 33.80 -2.44
C GLU A 332 -0.53 33.48 -2.52
N GLU A 333 -0.94 32.27 -2.15
CA GLU A 333 -2.33 31.81 -2.14
C GLU A 333 -2.94 31.74 -0.72
N LYS A 334 -2.26 32.29 0.27
CA LYS A 334 -2.70 32.32 1.69
C LYS A 334 -3.10 30.91 2.20
N GLU A 335 -4.31 30.77 2.78
CA GLU A 335 -4.84 29.51 3.29
C GLU A 335 -4.99 28.41 2.21
N LYS A 336 -5.05 28.81 0.93
CA LYS A 336 -5.14 27.89 -0.21
C LYS A 336 -3.79 27.42 -0.72
N THR A 337 -2.70 27.92 -0.15
CA THR A 337 -1.34 27.49 -0.54
C THR A 337 -1.19 25.99 -0.27
N VAL A 338 -0.86 25.23 -1.32
CA VAL A 338 -0.58 23.79 -1.21
C VAL A 338 0.76 23.57 -0.52
N VAL A 339 0.78 22.74 0.50
CA VAL A 339 1.95 22.42 1.33
C VAL A 339 2.27 20.93 1.32
N GLY A 340 3.31 20.50 1.98
CA GLY A 340 3.72 19.09 2.05
C GLY A 340 4.55 18.65 0.85
N ASN A 341 4.49 17.35 0.52
CA ASN A 341 5.35 16.74 -0.52
C ASN A 341 5.10 17.26 -1.93
N SER A 342 3.94 17.83 -2.20
CA SER A 342 3.51 18.30 -3.54
C SER A 342 3.52 19.82 -3.69
N GLY A 343 3.82 20.57 -2.64
CA GLY A 343 3.71 22.03 -2.61
C GLY A 343 4.87 22.74 -1.95
N VAL A 344 4.59 23.88 -1.32
CA VAL A 344 5.55 24.67 -0.58
C VAL A 344 6.11 23.88 0.61
N ARG A 345 7.43 23.84 0.72
CA ARG A 345 8.09 23.16 1.82
C ARG A 345 8.12 24.06 3.05
N LEU A 346 7.33 23.70 4.08
CA LEU A 346 7.32 24.38 5.36
C LEU A 346 8.60 24.08 6.18
N SER A 347 9.00 24.99 7.03
CA SER A 347 10.01 24.72 8.05
C SER A 347 9.45 23.74 9.09
N GLY A 348 10.33 23.10 9.88
CA GLY A 348 9.89 22.17 10.94
C GLY A 348 8.92 22.82 11.92
N GLY A 349 9.18 24.07 12.34
CA GLY A 349 8.29 24.82 13.24
C GLY A 349 6.96 25.21 12.60
N GLN A 350 6.93 25.54 11.31
CA GLN A 350 5.70 25.81 10.57
C GLN A 350 4.86 24.55 10.44
N ALA A 351 5.49 23.42 10.10
CA ALA A 351 4.81 22.13 10.00
C ALA A 351 4.22 21.66 11.35
N ALA A 352 4.97 21.82 12.43
CA ALA A 352 4.50 21.49 13.79
C ALA A 352 3.30 22.36 14.19
N ARG A 353 3.35 23.69 13.95
CA ARG A 353 2.23 24.60 14.23
C ARG A 353 0.99 24.27 13.40
N LEU A 354 1.16 23.95 12.11
CA LEU A 354 0.03 23.57 11.26
C LEU A 354 -0.64 22.27 11.74
N ALA A 355 0.14 21.28 12.13
CA ALA A 355 -0.38 20.03 12.69
C ALA A 355 -1.05 20.24 14.06
N LEU A 356 -0.49 21.13 14.90
CA LEU A 356 -1.13 21.51 16.15
C LEU A 356 -2.46 22.24 15.90
N ALA A 357 -2.54 23.14 14.91
CA ALA A 357 -3.79 23.80 14.52
C ALA A 357 -4.85 22.78 14.11
N ARG A 358 -4.49 21.76 13.34
CA ARG A 358 -5.35 20.63 12.99
C ARG A 358 -5.88 19.93 14.24
N THR A 359 -4.98 19.60 15.17
CA THR A 359 -5.34 18.88 16.40
C THR A 359 -6.29 19.68 17.29
N LEU A 360 -6.09 21.00 17.38
CA LEU A 360 -6.96 21.89 18.13
C LEU A 360 -8.31 22.14 17.44
N CYS A 361 -8.33 22.24 16.11
CA CYS A 361 -9.53 22.43 15.31
C CYS A 361 -10.56 21.31 15.55
N HIS A 362 -10.11 20.07 15.54
CA HIS A 362 -10.99 18.92 15.73
C HIS A 362 -11.30 18.60 17.20
N GLY A 363 -11.04 19.52 18.13
CA GLY A 363 -11.40 19.56 19.55
C GLY A 363 -11.85 18.25 20.19
N LYS A 364 -10.89 17.36 20.50
CA LYS A 364 -11.22 16.09 21.17
C LYS A 364 -11.24 16.27 22.69
N PRO A 365 -12.05 15.50 23.44
CA PRO A 365 -12.09 15.54 24.90
C PRO A 365 -10.72 15.37 25.55
N VAL A 366 -9.84 14.56 25.00
CA VAL A 366 -8.48 14.31 25.49
C VAL A 366 -7.48 14.62 24.39
N LEU A 367 -6.54 15.54 24.65
CA LEU A 367 -5.45 15.86 23.75
C LEU A 367 -4.13 15.31 24.29
N VAL A 368 -3.49 14.46 23.52
CA VAL A 368 -2.16 13.92 23.79
C VAL A 368 -1.16 14.57 22.83
N LEU A 369 -0.28 15.41 23.36
CA LEU A 369 0.68 16.18 22.59
C LEU A 369 2.09 15.71 22.92
N ASP A 370 2.77 15.08 21.95
CA ASP A 370 4.14 14.56 22.12
C ASP A 370 5.14 15.58 21.58
N ASP A 371 5.74 16.35 22.49
CA ASP A 371 6.72 17.40 22.22
C ASP A 371 6.27 18.47 21.20
N PRO A 372 5.06 19.06 21.36
CA PRO A 372 4.44 19.92 20.34
C PRO A 372 5.20 21.23 20.10
N PHE A 373 6.16 21.57 20.95
CA PHE A 373 6.87 22.85 20.96
C PHE A 373 8.36 22.75 20.59
N SER A 374 8.87 21.54 20.31
CA SER A 374 10.31 21.29 20.09
C SER A 374 10.95 22.12 18.96
N ALA A 375 10.14 22.49 17.95
CA ALA A 375 10.59 23.26 16.81
C ALA A 375 10.24 24.76 16.89
N LEU A 376 9.76 25.26 18.05
CA LEU A 376 9.35 26.64 18.26
C LEU A 376 10.41 27.44 19.04
N ASP A 377 10.48 28.72 18.74
CA ASP A 377 11.21 29.67 19.62
C ASP A 377 10.44 29.92 20.94
N ARG A 378 11.15 30.33 21.97
CA ARG A 378 10.62 30.53 23.33
C ARG A 378 9.42 31.50 23.42
N ASN A 379 9.34 32.49 22.55
CA ASN A 379 8.26 33.47 22.62
C ASN A 379 6.99 32.88 21.99
N THR A 380 7.12 32.25 20.82
CA THR A 380 6.02 31.54 20.14
C THR A 380 5.51 30.38 21.03
N GLU A 381 6.41 29.59 21.63
CA GLU A 381 6.06 28.51 22.56
C GLU A 381 5.14 29.02 23.68
N LYS A 382 5.52 30.11 24.36
CA LYS A 382 4.72 30.67 25.43
C LYS A 382 3.33 31.15 24.98
N GLN A 383 3.26 31.82 23.82
CA GLN A 383 2.00 32.30 23.28
C GLN A 383 1.06 31.15 22.93
N VAL A 384 1.56 30.17 22.21
CA VAL A 384 0.81 28.97 21.83
C VAL A 384 0.34 28.21 23.08
N PHE A 385 1.22 28.03 24.07
CA PHE A 385 0.86 27.36 25.32
C PHE A 385 -0.26 28.10 26.09
N GLU A 386 -0.24 29.45 26.19
CA GLU A 386 -1.32 30.19 26.82
C GLU A 386 -2.62 30.08 26.01
N HIS A 387 -2.58 30.08 24.68
CA HIS A 387 -3.77 29.87 23.88
C HIS A 387 -4.36 28.45 24.10
N VAL A 388 -3.53 27.41 24.12
CA VAL A 388 -3.98 26.05 24.44
C VAL A 388 -4.60 25.95 25.81
N LYS A 389 -4.03 26.64 26.79
CA LYS A 389 -4.54 26.70 28.16
C LYS A 389 -5.87 27.45 28.26
N GLU A 390 -6.07 28.50 27.47
CA GLU A 390 -7.35 29.20 27.38
C GLU A 390 -8.43 28.33 26.76
N LEU A 391 -8.12 27.63 25.68
CA LEU A 391 -9.02 26.66 25.03
C LEU A 391 -9.41 25.51 25.97
N SER A 392 -8.47 24.98 26.74
CA SER A 392 -8.72 23.95 27.74
C SER A 392 -9.69 24.45 28.85
N LYS A 393 -9.57 25.71 29.33
CA LYS A 393 -10.47 26.29 30.31
C LYS A 393 -11.86 26.62 29.77
N ALA A 394 -11.96 26.96 28.48
CA ALA A 394 -13.21 27.27 27.82
C ALA A 394 -14.10 26.05 27.55
N GLY A 395 -13.62 24.84 27.84
CA GLY A 395 -14.36 23.60 27.60
C GLY A 395 -14.39 23.17 26.11
N SER A 396 -13.65 23.85 25.24
CA SER A 396 -13.50 23.48 23.85
C SER A 396 -12.48 22.32 23.66
N CYS A 397 -11.68 22.09 24.71
CA CYS A 397 -10.78 20.96 24.89
C CYS A 397 -10.82 20.60 26.36
N SER A 398 -11.57 19.62 26.76
CA SER A 398 -11.53 19.04 28.10
C SER A 398 -10.67 17.81 28.13
#